data_783eaffa641657cf70211ab1165ebc16
#
_entry.id   783eaffa641657cf70211ab1165ebc16
#
_cell.length_a   1.000
_cell.length_b   1.000
_cell.length_c   1.000
_cell.angle_alpha   90.00
_cell.angle_beta   90.00
_cell.angle_gamma   90.00
#
_symmetry.space_group_name_H-M   'P 1'
#
loop_
_entity.id
_entity.type
_entity.pdbx_description
1 polymer ?
#
loop_
_entity_poly.entity_id
_entity_poly.type
_entity_poly.pdbx_seq_one_letter_code
_entity_poly.pdbx_strand_id
1 'polypeptide(L)'
;MSAPVTHKALFEKLRDSTVIEKCERYAHWTLPQLMADFSETRGTSNALIVERDYQEIGALLVNHLASKLAGLLFPSNRPFYRIDPSDKFIKAAGEAGVKKEELSAALARLEMESCQNLFMNASYNQLVMLLKHLIISGNAALYRDSALKTCTVYGLQSFVVRRDGKGRLLDAVLREFTCVEALPLDVQDALKRLNKGKYSRPEQQVEVYTRVHRKLMPGGVMYEITQQVDTIPVGEMSTYPEHLCPWQFPTWNLIAGEHYGRGMVEDYAGGFARLSDLSESHALYAVEVMRVVHLVSNGSGTDVDDLASAETGQYVRGDAAAVQAHESGDARKLEQVQNIINEVFQRLARAFMYSANTRDAERVTAYELRQQALEAENALGGVYSSLAESIQVPLAHILMYEVKPSTLESVITRDMKVDIMAGIPALGRASDVQNLVMAVQEAATVVPPLAQLQQLDPRVDIKKVMDMIFAGRSVDVEALYKDQEVLDKEAALAQQAQQGQAQMSAAVDAASQLEQLNTLTQG
;
A
#
# COMPACT_ATOMS: atom_id res chain seq x y z
N MET A 1 33.79 -23.87 -22.51
CA MET A 1 32.42 -23.42 -22.23
C MET A 1 32.09 -23.87 -20.82
N SER A 2 31.93 -22.93 -19.87
CA SER A 2 31.48 -23.26 -18.51
C SER A 2 30.04 -23.82 -18.63
N ALA A 3 29.74 -24.90 -17.89
CA ALA A 3 28.39 -25.46 -17.83
C ALA A 3 27.37 -24.35 -17.48
N PRO A 4 26.17 -24.36 -18.05
CA PRO A 4 25.14 -23.37 -17.74
C PRO A 4 24.86 -23.42 -16.24
N VAL A 5 24.98 -22.26 -15.58
CA VAL A 5 24.73 -22.14 -14.15
C VAL A 5 23.24 -22.42 -13.91
N THR A 6 22.93 -23.45 -13.13
CA THR A 6 21.55 -23.77 -12.78
C THR A 6 20.94 -22.65 -11.93
N HIS A 7 19.60 -22.48 -11.99
CA HIS A 7 18.91 -21.48 -11.18
C HIS A 7 19.12 -21.71 -9.68
N LYS A 8 19.20 -22.97 -9.24
CA LYS A 8 19.55 -23.33 -7.87
C LYS A 8 20.94 -22.82 -7.46
N ALA A 9 21.97 -23.08 -8.28
CA ALA A 9 23.31 -22.62 -8.01
C ALA A 9 23.40 -21.07 -8.00
N LEU A 10 22.61 -20.39 -8.83
CA LEU A 10 22.53 -18.95 -8.83
C LEU A 10 21.83 -18.42 -7.55
N PHE A 11 20.76 -19.08 -7.10
CA PHE A 11 20.07 -18.77 -5.86
C PHE A 11 21.03 -18.89 -4.66
N GLU A 12 21.73 -20.00 -4.54
CA GLU A 12 22.71 -20.23 -3.45
C GLU A 12 23.85 -19.21 -3.48
N LYS A 13 24.35 -18.87 -4.66
CA LYS A 13 25.41 -17.86 -4.83
C LYS A 13 24.99 -16.45 -4.43
N LEU A 14 23.75 -16.07 -4.68
CA LEU A 14 23.22 -14.73 -4.41
C LEU A 14 22.60 -14.60 -3.02
N ARG A 15 22.40 -15.71 -2.32
CA ARG A 15 21.83 -15.73 -0.97
C ARG A 15 22.76 -15.07 0.03
N ASP A 16 22.28 -14.03 0.69
CA ASP A 16 22.98 -13.34 1.76
C ASP A 16 22.44 -13.80 3.12
N SER A 17 23.15 -14.74 3.77
CA SER A 17 22.76 -15.26 5.08
C SER A 17 22.75 -14.17 6.15
N THR A 18 23.65 -13.20 6.08
CA THR A 18 23.75 -12.12 7.08
C THR A 18 22.50 -11.25 7.09
N VAL A 19 21.97 -10.92 5.89
CA VAL A 19 20.73 -10.16 5.77
C VAL A 19 19.54 -10.97 6.28
N ILE A 20 19.49 -12.27 5.94
CA ILE A 20 18.42 -13.17 6.38
C ILE A 20 18.40 -13.28 7.91
N GLU A 21 19.54 -13.59 8.55
CA GLU A 21 19.66 -13.69 10.02
C GLU A 21 19.24 -12.42 10.76
N LYS A 22 19.58 -11.24 10.20
CA LYS A 22 19.11 -9.97 10.74
C LYS A 22 17.58 -9.85 10.66
N CYS A 23 17.00 -10.19 9.51
CA CYS A 23 15.56 -10.10 9.29
C CYS A 23 14.78 -11.12 10.14
N GLU A 24 15.33 -12.31 10.37
CA GLU A 24 14.78 -13.31 11.30
C GLU A 24 14.71 -12.77 12.73
N ARG A 25 15.75 -12.07 13.19
CA ARG A 25 15.75 -11.39 14.49
C ARG A 25 14.66 -10.28 14.56
N TYR A 26 14.50 -9.51 13.49
CA TYR A 26 13.45 -8.48 13.43
C TYR A 26 12.05 -9.09 13.41
N ALA A 27 11.89 -10.23 12.72
CA ALA A 27 10.65 -10.98 12.72
C ALA A 27 10.36 -11.59 14.11
N HIS A 28 11.37 -12.08 14.83
CA HIS A 28 11.22 -12.62 16.18
C HIS A 28 10.57 -11.59 17.12
N TRP A 29 11.00 -10.33 17.07
CA TRP A 29 10.41 -9.25 17.87
C TRP A 29 9.03 -8.78 17.40
N THR A 30 8.56 -9.21 16.22
CA THR A 30 7.33 -8.73 15.59
C THR A 30 6.42 -9.88 15.17
N LEU A 31 6.60 -10.39 13.96
CA LEU A 31 5.81 -11.47 13.37
C LEU A 31 6.72 -12.63 12.94
N PRO A 32 7.15 -13.49 13.87
CA PRO A 32 8.14 -14.55 13.58
C PRO A 32 7.68 -15.50 12.48
N GLN A 33 6.38 -15.71 12.32
CA GLN A 33 5.82 -16.59 11.29
C GLN A 33 6.15 -16.15 9.85
N LEU A 34 6.44 -14.87 9.61
CA LEU A 34 6.73 -14.35 8.27
C LEU A 34 8.14 -14.71 7.78
N MET A 35 9.06 -15.03 8.70
CA MET A 35 10.43 -15.38 8.39
C MET A 35 10.77 -16.82 8.84
N ALA A 36 9.77 -17.63 9.18
CA ALA A 36 9.99 -19.04 9.50
C ALA A 36 10.39 -19.80 8.24
N ASP A 37 11.43 -20.62 8.34
CA ASP A 37 11.84 -21.50 7.23
C ASP A 37 10.91 -22.73 7.19
N PHE A 38 10.05 -22.77 6.19
CA PHE A 38 9.12 -23.87 5.97
C PHE A 38 9.68 -24.98 5.08
N SER A 39 10.96 -24.93 4.72
CA SER A 39 11.57 -25.86 3.75
C SER A 39 11.53 -27.32 4.19
N GLU A 40 11.66 -27.60 5.50
CA GLU A 40 11.73 -28.95 6.03
C GLU A 40 10.39 -29.52 6.53
N THR A 41 9.37 -28.67 6.71
CA THR A 41 8.14 -29.02 7.44
C THR A 41 6.88 -29.04 6.62
N ARG A 42 6.93 -28.71 5.34
CA ARG A 42 5.76 -28.80 4.46
C ARG A 42 5.34 -30.26 4.27
N GLY A 43 4.15 -30.59 4.75
CA GLY A 43 3.57 -31.94 4.67
C GLY A 43 3.67 -32.76 5.94
N THR A 44 4.33 -32.28 7.00
CA THR A 44 4.25 -32.89 8.32
C THR A 44 3.24 -32.15 9.18
N SER A 45 2.43 -32.91 9.95
CA SER A 45 1.41 -32.36 10.86
C SER A 45 1.98 -31.60 12.07
N ASN A 46 3.31 -31.56 12.20
CA ASN A 46 3.98 -30.78 13.21
C ASN A 46 4.00 -29.32 12.75
N ALA A 47 3.06 -28.53 13.23
CA ALA A 47 3.13 -27.08 13.13
C ALA A 47 4.52 -26.64 13.64
N LEU A 48 5.22 -25.83 12.85
CA LEU A 48 6.47 -25.20 13.30
C LEU A 48 6.17 -24.48 14.62
N ILE A 49 6.80 -24.95 15.70
CA ILE A 49 6.80 -24.21 16.96
C ILE A 49 7.73 -23.04 16.75
N VAL A 50 7.15 -21.94 16.32
CA VAL A 50 7.89 -20.68 16.22
C VAL A 50 8.00 -20.11 17.63
N GLU A 51 9.23 -19.96 18.10
CA GLU A 51 9.50 -19.32 19.38
C GLU A 51 8.95 -17.89 19.35
N ARG A 52 8.10 -17.56 20.33
CA ARG A 52 7.47 -16.25 20.44
C ARG A 52 8.20 -15.42 21.48
N ASP A 53 8.26 -14.12 21.22
CA ASP A 53 8.77 -13.15 22.16
C ASP A 53 7.81 -12.97 23.37
N TYR A 54 8.32 -12.51 24.49
CA TYR A 54 7.54 -12.20 25.69
C TYR A 54 6.65 -10.95 25.55
N GLN A 55 6.78 -10.22 24.44
CA GLN A 55 5.99 -9.03 24.14
C GLN A 55 5.16 -9.22 22.86
N GLU A 56 3.99 -8.61 22.79
CA GLU A 56 3.09 -8.64 21.63
C GLU A 56 3.02 -7.29 20.90
N ILE A 57 3.71 -6.29 21.44
CA ILE A 57 3.68 -4.90 20.95
C ILE A 57 4.22 -4.82 19.53
N GLY A 58 5.29 -5.57 19.22
CA GLY A 58 5.86 -5.60 17.88
C GLY A 58 4.87 -6.07 16.83
N ALA A 59 4.14 -7.14 17.12
CA ALA A 59 3.09 -7.66 16.24
C ALA A 59 1.95 -6.65 16.05
N LEU A 60 1.51 -6.01 17.13
CA LEU A 60 0.47 -4.98 17.11
C LEU A 60 0.86 -3.81 16.21
N LEU A 61 2.07 -3.28 16.36
CA LEU A 61 2.55 -2.12 15.61
C LEU A 61 2.70 -2.42 14.13
N VAL A 62 3.29 -3.57 13.76
CA VAL A 62 3.45 -3.98 12.35
C VAL A 62 2.11 -4.23 11.68
N ASN A 63 1.18 -4.93 12.35
CA ASN A 63 -0.15 -5.19 11.81
C ASN A 63 -0.93 -3.89 11.58
N HIS A 64 -0.88 -2.97 12.55
CA HIS A 64 -1.56 -1.68 12.44
C HIS A 64 -1.00 -0.84 11.28
N LEU A 65 0.34 -0.67 11.22
CA LEU A 65 0.98 0.09 10.16
C LEU A 65 0.71 -0.50 8.78
N ALA A 66 0.85 -1.83 8.62
CA ALA A 66 0.58 -2.50 7.35
C ALA A 66 -0.87 -2.30 6.89
N SER A 67 -1.85 -2.44 7.80
CA SER A 67 -3.26 -2.23 7.47
C SER A 67 -3.57 -0.77 7.13
N LYS A 68 -2.99 0.18 7.86
CA LYS A 68 -3.14 1.61 7.58
C LYS A 68 -2.56 1.98 6.22
N LEU A 69 -1.35 1.53 5.91
CA LEU A 69 -0.72 1.77 4.61
C LEU A 69 -1.47 1.08 3.47
N ALA A 70 -1.98 -0.14 3.66
CA ALA A 70 -2.78 -0.82 2.65
C ALA A 70 -4.05 -0.03 2.32
N GLY A 71 -4.75 0.51 3.32
CA GLY A 71 -5.94 1.33 3.12
C GLY A 71 -5.64 2.68 2.43
N LEU A 72 -4.44 3.24 2.64
CA LEU A 72 -4.01 4.46 1.99
C LEU A 72 -3.54 4.23 0.54
N LEU A 73 -2.77 3.15 0.30
CA LEU A 73 -2.24 2.81 -1.02
C LEU A 73 -3.32 2.20 -1.91
N PHE A 74 -4.19 1.35 -1.36
CA PHE A 74 -5.20 0.60 -2.10
C PHE A 74 -6.59 0.79 -1.48
N PRO A 75 -7.19 1.99 -1.63
CA PRO A 75 -8.54 2.25 -1.12
C PRO A 75 -9.57 1.41 -1.87
N SER A 76 -10.47 0.74 -1.15
CA SER A 76 -11.48 -0.16 -1.74
C SER A 76 -12.63 0.57 -2.44
N ASN A 77 -12.88 1.82 -2.09
CA ASN A 77 -14.04 2.60 -2.55
C ASN A 77 -13.75 3.51 -3.74
N ARG A 78 -12.50 3.57 -4.21
CA ARG A 78 -12.08 4.42 -5.32
C ARG A 78 -10.86 3.82 -6.02
N PRO A 79 -10.60 4.17 -7.31
CA PRO A 79 -9.37 3.80 -7.96
C PRO A 79 -8.15 4.41 -7.25
N PHE A 80 -7.05 3.66 -7.18
CA PHE A 80 -5.78 4.14 -6.63
C PHE A 80 -4.91 4.86 -7.67
N TYR A 81 -5.29 4.81 -8.94
CA TYR A 81 -4.64 5.52 -10.03
C TYR A 81 -5.68 6.16 -10.96
N ARG A 82 -5.23 7.11 -11.77
CA ARG A 82 -6.02 7.80 -12.79
C ARG A 82 -5.24 7.85 -14.10
N ILE A 83 -5.96 7.82 -15.20
CA ILE A 83 -5.41 7.94 -16.54
C ILE A 83 -5.73 9.35 -17.05
N ASP A 84 -4.70 10.17 -17.23
CA ASP A 84 -4.85 11.49 -17.80
C ASP A 84 -4.43 11.46 -19.28
N PRO A 85 -5.38 11.70 -20.22
CA PRO A 85 -5.06 11.79 -21.63
C PRO A 85 -4.33 13.11 -21.92
N SER A 86 -3.29 13.04 -22.79
CA SER A 86 -2.60 14.24 -23.26
C SER A 86 -3.49 15.11 -24.15
N ASP A 87 -3.17 16.40 -24.26
CA ASP A 87 -3.93 17.32 -25.15
C ASP A 87 -3.95 16.86 -26.60
N LYS A 88 -2.85 16.22 -27.06
CA LYS A 88 -2.78 15.61 -28.39
C LYS A 88 -3.80 14.50 -28.56
N PHE A 89 -3.93 13.63 -27.55
CA PHE A 89 -4.89 12.53 -27.57
C PHE A 89 -6.33 13.05 -27.52
N ILE A 90 -6.61 14.08 -26.71
CA ILE A 90 -7.93 14.73 -26.64
C ILE A 90 -8.32 15.32 -28.00
N LYS A 91 -7.38 16.01 -28.69
CA LYS A 91 -7.61 16.57 -30.02
C LYS A 91 -7.87 15.46 -31.05
N ALA A 92 -7.05 14.41 -31.07
CA ALA A 92 -7.25 13.29 -31.96
C ALA A 92 -8.59 12.56 -31.72
N ALA A 93 -8.99 12.39 -30.46
CA ALA A 93 -10.30 11.82 -30.12
C ALA A 93 -11.46 12.74 -30.56
N GLY A 94 -11.30 14.06 -30.45
CA GLY A 94 -12.26 15.04 -30.96
C GLY A 94 -12.41 14.98 -32.49
N GLU A 95 -11.31 14.84 -33.23
CA GLU A 95 -11.31 14.63 -34.68
C GLU A 95 -11.99 13.31 -35.09
N ALA A 96 -11.90 12.29 -34.23
CA ALA A 96 -12.62 11.02 -34.40
C ALA A 96 -14.10 11.08 -33.95
N GLY A 97 -14.60 12.25 -33.51
CA GLY A 97 -15.98 12.46 -33.10
C GLY A 97 -16.32 12.09 -31.67
N VAL A 98 -15.32 11.75 -30.82
CA VAL A 98 -15.51 11.43 -29.42
C VAL A 98 -15.46 12.71 -28.58
N LYS A 99 -16.50 12.98 -27.80
CA LYS A 99 -16.52 14.13 -26.89
C LYS A 99 -15.62 13.91 -25.68
N LYS A 100 -15.01 14.99 -25.17
CA LYS A 100 -14.11 14.95 -24.01
C LYS A 100 -14.76 14.29 -22.77
N GLU A 101 -16.05 14.57 -22.56
CA GLU A 101 -16.83 14.02 -21.45
C GLU A 101 -17.03 12.49 -21.61
N GLU A 102 -17.28 12.02 -22.82
CA GLU A 102 -17.43 10.58 -23.12
C GLU A 102 -16.12 9.83 -22.94
N LEU A 103 -15.00 10.44 -23.37
CA LEU A 103 -13.67 9.90 -23.16
C LEU A 103 -13.33 9.79 -21.67
N SER A 104 -13.55 10.86 -20.90
CA SER A 104 -13.26 10.85 -19.46
C SER A 104 -14.13 9.85 -18.69
N ALA A 105 -15.41 9.71 -19.08
CA ALA A 105 -16.30 8.70 -18.49
C ALA A 105 -15.85 7.26 -18.82
N ALA A 106 -15.35 7.02 -20.03
CA ALA A 106 -14.84 5.72 -20.44
C ALA A 106 -13.55 5.36 -19.67
N LEU A 107 -12.63 6.32 -19.49
CA LEU A 107 -11.42 6.13 -18.70
C LEU A 107 -11.74 5.87 -17.23
N ALA A 108 -12.64 6.64 -16.63
CA ALA A 108 -13.06 6.43 -15.24
C ALA A 108 -13.71 5.05 -15.02
N ARG A 109 -14.47 4.53 -15.98
CA ARG A 109 -15.00 3.15 -15.92
C ARG A 109 -13.88 2.11 -15.96
N LEU A 110 -12.91 2.28 -16.84
CA LEU A 110 -11.76 1.39 -16.96
C LEU A 110 -10.92 1.38 -15.67
N GLU A 111 -10.67 2.55 -15.07
CA GLU A 111 -9.98 2.69 -13.80
C GLU A 111 -10.70 1.94 -12.68
N MET A 112 -12.02 2.10 -12.59
CA MET A 112 -12.84 1.42 -11.58
C MET A 112 -12.85 -0.09 -11.79
N GLU A 113 -13.08 -0.56 -13.01
CA GLU A 113 -13.13 -1.99 -13.34
C GLU A 113 -11.79 -2.68 -13.09
N SER A 114 -10.68 -2.06 -13.49
CA SER A 114 -9.34 -2.60 -13.25
C SER A 114 -9.00 -2.68 -11.77
N CYS A 115 -9.35 -1.65 -10.99
CA CYS A 115 -9.16 -1.67 -9.54
C CYS A 115 -10.06 -2.70 -8.84
N GLN A 116 -11.30 -2.90 -9.31
CA GLN A 116 -12.16 -3.96 -8.77
C GLN A 116 -11.56 -5.35 -8.99
N ASN A 117 -10.90 -5.60 -10.12
CA ASN A 117 -10.19 -6.85 -10.39
C ASN A 117 -9.08 -7.13 -9.36
N LEU A 118 -8.47 -6.09 -8.78
CA LEU A 118 -7.47 -6.24 -7.72
C LEU A 118 -8.06 -6.76 -6.41
N PHE A 119 -9.28 -6.35 -6.06
CA PHE A 119 -9.93 -6.77 -4.81
C PHE A 119 -10.59 -8.15 -4.91
N MET A 120 -10.73 -8.70 -6.10
CA MET A 120 -11.18 -10.06 -6.29
C MET A 120 -10.14 -11.07 -5.81
N ASN A 121 -10.58 -12.29 -5.49
CA ASN A 121 -9.72 -13.45 -5.19
C ASN A 121 -8.71 -13.22 -4.05
N ALA A 122 -9.13 -12.50 -2.99
CA ALA A 122 -8.32 -12.23 -1.80
C ALA A 122 -6.98 -11.50 -2.03
N SER A 123 -6.78 -10.88 -3.21
CA SER A 123 -5.53 -10.17 -3.53
C SER A 123 -5.22 -9.03 -2.55
N TYR A 124 -6.24 -8.39 -1.95
CA TYR A 124 -6.03 -7.36 -0.94
C TYR A 124 -5.27 -7.87 0.29
N ASN A 125 -5.59 -9.08 0.77
CA ASN A 125 -4.87 -9.69 1.89
C ASN A 125 -3.39 -9.91 1.56
N GLN A 126 -3.07 -10.25 0.31
CA GLN A 126 -1.70 -10.39 -0.16
C GLN A 126 -0.97 -9.04 -0.18
N LEU A 127 -1.65 -7.94 -0.51
CA LEU A 127 -1.05 -6.60 -0.44
C LEU A 127 -0.76 -6.18 1.01
N VAL A 128 -1.64 -6.50 1.96
CA VAL A 128 -1.35 -6.30 3.39
C VAL A 128 -0.13 -7.14 3.81
N MET A 129 -0.03 -8.39 3.34
CA MET A 129 1.10 -9.26 3.62
C MET A 129 2.40 -8.72 3.02
N LEU A 130 2.35 -8.19 1.79
CA LEU A 130 3.46 -7.50 1.13
C LEU A 130 4.03 -6.38 2.02
N LEU A 131 3.15 -5.54 2.55
CA LEU A 131 3.54 -4.43 3.42
C LEU A 131 4.15 -4.91 4.74
N LYS A 132 3.64 -6.00 5.34
CA LYS A 132 4.24 -6.61 6.54
C LYS A 132 5.68 -7.07 6.27
N HIS A 133 5.92 -7.76 5.14
CA HIS A 133 7.27 -8.14 4.74
C HIS A 133 8.19 -6.93 4.53
N LEU A 134 7.68 -5.88 3.89
CA LEU A 134 8.45 -4.65 3.66
C LEU A 134 8.78 -3.93 4.97
N ILE A 135 7.84 -3.84 5.90
CA ILE A 135 8.06 -3.19 7.21
C ILE A 135 9.12 -3.95 8.02
N ILE A 136 9.11 -5.29 8.00
CA ILE A 136 10.01 -6.12 8.81
C ILE A 136 11.36 -6.28 8.14
N SER A 137 11.39 -6.83 6.91
CA SER A 137 12.62 -7.19 6.21
C SER A 137 13.11 -6.15 5.21
N GLY A 138 12.29 -5.16 4.90
CA GLY A 138 12.58 -4.17 3.86
C GLY A 138 12.46 -4.70 2.44
N ASN A 139 12.10 -5.98 2.25
CA ASN A 139 12.12 -6.68 0.97
C ASN A 139 10.93 -7.62 0.83
N ALA A 140 10.34 -7.66 -0.35
CA ALA A 140 9.31 -8.63 -0.69
C ALA A 140 9.30 -8.87 -2.20
N ALA A 141 8.76 -10.01 -2.65
CA ALA A 141 8.44 -10.24 -4.04
C ALA A 141 6.93 -10.40 -4.20
N LEU A 142 6.38 -9.73 -5.19
CA LEU A 142 4.96 -9.79 -5.56
C LEU A 142 4.85 -10.39 -6.95
N TYR A 143 4.04 -11.42 -7.08
CA TYR A 143 3.65 -12.02 -8.36
C TYR A 143 2.18 -11.73 -8.64
N ARG A 144 1.88 -11.21 -9.82
CA ARG A 144 0.52 -11.06 -10.32
C ARG A 144 0.25 -12.09 -11.41
N ASP A 145 -0.66 -13.01 -11.12
CA ASP A 145 -1.19 -13.93 -12.10
C ASP A 145 -2.38 -13.29 -12.83
N SER A 146 -2.16 -12.89 -14.08
CA SER A 146 -3.20 -12.25 -14.90
C SER A 146 -4.29 -13.21 -15.35
N ALA A 147 -4.01 -14.52 -15.43
CA ALA A 147 -5.01 -15.51 -15.82
C ALA A 147 -6.00 -15.80 -14.67
N LEU A 148 -5.49 -15.99 -13.46
CA LEU A 148 -6.29 -16.23 -12.26
C LEU A 148 -6.71 -14.92 -11.57
N LYS A 149 -6.16 -13.77 -11.97
CA LYS A 149 -6.36 -12.45 -11.33
C LYS A 149 -6.02 -12.47 -9.86
N THR A 150 -4.98 -13.21 -9.47
CA THR A 150 -4.52 -13.33 -8.08
C THR A 150 -3.17 -12.67 -7.88
N CYS A 151 -2.93 -12.19 -6.66
CA CYS A 151 -1.62 -11.77 -6.21
C CYS A 151 -1.04 -12.80 -5.24
N THR A 152 0.24 -13.09 -5.35
CA THR A 152 0.99 -13.95 -4.41
C THR A 152 2.22 -13.19 -3.92
N VAL A 153 2.48 -13.26 -2.62
CA VAL A 153 3.60 -12.56 -1.99
C VAL A 153 4.59 -13.57 -1.43
N TYR A 154 5.87 -13.29 -1.65
CA TYR A 154 6.98 -14.10 -1.18
C TYR A 154 7.87 -13.28 -0.27
N GLY A 155 8.21 -13.86 0.89
CA GLY A 155 9.15 -13.29 1.85
C GLY A 155 10.61 -13.47 1.41
N LEU A 156 11.52 -12.75 2.07
CA LEU A 156 12.95 -12.69 1.73
C LEU A 156 13.66 -14.06 1.72
N GLN A 157 13.19 -15.04 2.47
CA GLN A 157 13.76 -16.39 2.46
C GLN A 157 13.52 -17.15 1.16
N SER A 158 12.49 -16.75 0.40
CA SER A 158 12.08 -17.43 -0.83
C SER A 158 12.70 -16.85 -2.10
N PHE A 159 13.41 -15.73 -2.02
CA PHE A 159 13.99 -15.11 -3.21
C PHE A 159 15.34 -14.45 -2.94
N VAL A 160 16.11 -14.31 -4.00
CA VAL A 160 17.36 -13.54 -4.01
C VAL A 160 17.33 -12.53 -5.14
N VAL A 161 17.98 -11.40 -4.94
CA VAL A 161 18.02 -10.31 -5.92
C VAL A 161 19.43 -9.79 -6.12
N ARG A 162 19.70 -9.35 -7.35
CA ARG A 162 20.88 -8.58 -7.71
C ARG A 162 20.46 -7.30 -8.40
N ARG A 163 20.95 -6.17 -7.92
CA ARG A 163 20.63 -4.85 -8.44
C ARG A 163 21.89 -4.15 -8.98
N ASP A 164 21.69 -3.17 -9.85
CA ASP A 164 22.76 -2.27 -10.26
C ASP A 164 23.05 -1.19 -9.20
N GLY A 165 24.08 -0.39 -9.41
CA GLY A 165 24.43 0.69 -8.48
C GLY A 165 23.36 1.79 -8.32
N LYS A 166 22.32 1.78 -9.18
CA LYS A 166 21.16 2.69 -9.12
C LYS A 166 19.92 2.02 -8.52
N GLY A 167 20.05 0.78 -8.02
CA GLY A 167 18.96 0.03 -7.42
C GLY A 167 18.03 -0.70 -8.41
N ARG A 168 18.29 -0.68 -9.73
CA ARG A 168 17.46 -1.38 -10.71
C ARG A 168 17.70 -2.88 -10.65
N LEU A 169 16.64 -3.67 -10.78
CA LEU A 169 16.72 -5.12 -10.81
C LEU A 169 17.50 -5.58 -12.05
N LEU A 170 18.54 -6.40 -11.85
CA LEU A 170 19.29 -7.08 -12.92
C LEU A 170 18.90 -8.54 -13.02
N ASP A 171 18.76 -9.20 -11.88
CA ASP A 171 18.51 -10.64 -11.79
C ASP A 171 17.78 -10.93 -10.48
N ALA A 172 16.79 -11.79 -10.53
CA ALA A 172 16.16 -12.33 -9.33
C ALA A 172 15.90 -13.82 -9.52
N VAL A 173 16.01 -14.59 -8.46
CA VAL A 173 15.67 -16.01 -8.46
C VAL A 173 14.78 -16.29 -7.26
N LEU A 174 13.62 -16.88 -7.53
CA LEU A 174 12.68 -17.33 -6.51
C LEU A 174 12.77 -18.83 -6.35
N ARG A 175 12.58 -19.29 -5.12
CA ARG A 175 12.46 -20.70 -4.75
C ARG A 175 11.06 -20.97 -4.23
N GLU A 176 10.35 -21.85 -4.88
CA GLU A 176 9.03 -22.31 -4.49
C GLU A 176 9.04 -23.80 -4.21
N PHE A 177 8.23 -24.23 -3.25
CA PHE A 177 8.02 -25.65 -2.95
C PHE A 177 6.69 -26.10 -3.53
N THR A 178 6.71 -27.15 -4.33
CA THR A 178 5.52 -27.79 -4.91
C THR A 178 5.62 -29.31 -4.84
N CYS A 179 4.55 -30.03 -5.16
CA CYS A 179 4.57 -31.48 -5.27
C CYS A 179 4.85 -31.90 -6.71
N VAL A 180 5.40 -33.09 -6.91
CA VAL A 180 5.69 -33.64 -8.25
C VAL A 180 4.42 -33.67 -9.11
N GLU A 181 3.27 -34.04 -8.52
CA GLU A 181 1.98 -34.10 -9.21
C GLU A 181 1.44 -32.76 -9.74
N ALA A 182 1.88 -31.63 -9.13
CA ALA A 182 1.48 -30.29 -9.55
C ALA A 182 2.29 -29.77 -10.76
N LEU A 183 3.34 -30.49 -11.15
CA LEU A 183 4.16 -30.13 -12.32
C LEU A 183 3.54 -30.65 -13.63
N PRO A 184 3.83 -30.04 -14.78
CA PRO A 184 3.46 -30.55 -16.08
C PRO A 184 3.93 -32.00 -16.31
N LEU A 185 3.16 -32.82 -17.02
CA LEU A 185 3.44 -34.25 -17.19
C LEU A 185 4.80 -34.55 -17.83
N ASP A 186 5.21 -33.74 -18.78
CA ASP A 186 6.51 -33.83 -19.46
C ASP A 186 7.68 -33.65 -18.47
N VAL A 187 7.53 -32.72 -17.53
CA VAL A 187 8.51 -32.45 -16.46
C VAL A 187 8.52 -33.59 -15.44
N GLN A 188 7.35 -34.12 -15.05
CA GLN A 188 7.27 -35.28 -14.16
C GLN A 188 8.00 -36.50 -14.74
N ASP A 189 7.79 -36.78 -16.02
CA ASP A 189 8.44 -37.91 -16.71
C ASP A 189 9.96 -37.70 -16.86
N ALA A 190 10.38 -36.46 -17.12
CA ALA A 190 11.79 -36.12 -17.17
C ALA A 190 12.46 -36.27 -15.79
N LEU A 191 11.80 -35.84 -14.71
CA LEU A 191 12.30 -36.00 -13.33
C LEU A 191 12.44 -37.47 -12.93
N LYS A 192 11.45 -38.31 -13.26
CA LYS A 192 11.50 -39.76 -13.02
C LYS A 192 12.65 -40.43 -13.76
N ARG A 193 12.97 -39.98 -14.99
CA ARG A 193 14.11 -40.50 -15.77
C ARG A 193 15.44 -40.08 -15.22
N LEU A 194 15.56 -38.83 -14.73
CA LEU A 194 16.83 -38.28 -14.21
C LEU A 194 17.23 -38.91 -12.87
N ASN A 195 16.26 -39.09 -11.96
CA ASN A 195 16.49 -39.57 -10.59
C ASN A 195 15.46 -40.64 -10.18
N LYS A 196 15.66 -41.87 -10.58
CA LYS A 196 14.73 -43.01 -10.38
C LYS A 196 14.29 -43.28 -8.93
N GLY A 197 14.93 -42.72 -7.92
CA GLY A 197 14.58 -42.91 -6.51
C GLY A 197 14.05 -41.66 -5.82
N LYS A 198 14.44 -40.48 -6.27
CA LYS A 198 14.14 -39.21 -5.59
C LYS A 198 12.75 -38.64 -5.90
N TYR A 199 12.19 -38.93 -7.07
CA TYR A 199 10.92 -38.34 -7.54
C TYR A 199 9.88 -39.40 -7.91
N SER A 200 9.86 -40.52 -7.17
CA SER A 200 8.99 -41.66 -7.47
C SER A 200 7.57 -41.50 -6.90
N ARG A 201 7.38 -40.63 -5.89
CA ARG A 201 6.08 -40.42 -5.24
C ARG A 201 5.44 -39.12 -5.70
N PRO A 202 4.13 -39.14 -6.08
CA PRO A 202 3.41 -37.93 -6.53
C PRO A 202 3.43 -36.79 -5.51
N GLU A 203 3.32 -37.13 -4.22
CA GLU A 203 3.24 -36.18 -3.09
C GLU A 203 4.63 -35.60 -2.72
N GLN A 204 5.70 -36.09 -3.33
CA GLN A 204 7.05 -35.66 -2.99
C GLN A 204 7.27 -34.20 -3.35
N GLN A 205 7.83 -33.47 -2.38
CA GLN A 205 8.16 -32.05 -2.56
C GLN A 205 9.36 -31.89 -3.50
N VAL A 206 9.23 -30.87 -4.34
CA VAL A 206 10.29 -30.42 -5.26
C VAL A 206 10.45 -28.92 -5.15
N GLU A 207 11.67 -28.46 -5.35
CA GLU A 207 11.99 -27.04 -5.41
C GLU A 207 11.92 -26.56 -6.87
N VAL A 208 11.04 -25.60 -7.13
CA VAL A 208 10.96 -24.90 -8.43
C VAL A 208 11.68 -23.56 -8.28
N TYR A 209 12.59 -23.30 -9.18
CA TYR A 209 13.35 -22.06 -9.23
C TYR A 209 12.88 -21.22 -10.42
N THR A 210 12.29 -20.07 -10.15
CA THR A 210 11.89 -19.09 -11.16
C THR A 210 12.93 -17.98 -11.22
N ARG A 211 13.54 -17.80 -12.38
CA ARG A 211 14.50 -16.71 -12.62
C ARG A 211 13.87 -15.61 -13.43
N VAL A 212 14.02 -14.38 -12.98
CA VAL A 212 13.63 -13.14 -13.66
C VAL A 212 14.91 -12.38 -14.01
N HIS A 213 15.24 -12.34 -15.29
CA HIS A 213 16.48 -11.74 -15.78
C HIS A 213 16.21 -10.53 -16.66
N ARG A 214 16.83 -9.40 -16.33
CA ARG A 214 16.74 -8.17 -17.10
C ARG A 214 17.68 -8.20 -18.30
N LYS A 215 17.12 -7.96 -19.49
CA LYS A 215 17.86 -7.91 -20.74
C LYS A 215 17.60 -6.61 -21.49
N LEU A 216 18.67 -6.00 -21.98
CA LEU A 216 18.57 -4.83 -22.84
C LEU A 216 18.44 -5.31 -24.29
N MET A 217 17.34 -4.95 -24.93
CA MET A 217 17.08 -5.22 -26.34
C MET A 217 16.99 -3.91 -27.14
N PRO A 218 17.12 -3.95 -28.48
CA PRO A 218 17.00 -2.73 -29.30
C PRO A 218 15.68 -1.97 -29.12
N GLY A 219 14.60 -2.65 -28.68
CA GLY A 219 13.28 -2.08 -28.39
C GLY A 219 13.07 -1.61 -26.97
N GLY A 220 14.05 -1.72 -26.07
CA GLY A 220 13.92 -1.35 -24.66
C GLY A 220 14.34 -2.42 -23.69
N VAL A 221 13.92 -2.26 -22.43
CA VAL A 221 14.19 -3.21 -21.35
C VAL A 221 13.13 -4.31 -21.38
N MET A 222 13.59 -5.56 -21.38
CA MET A 222 12.75 -6.76 -21.31
C MET A 222 13.17 -7.62 -20.13
N TYR A 223 12.22 -8.34 -19.54
CA TYR A 223 12.48 -9.36 -18.53
C TYR A 223 12.20 -10.74 -19.11
N GLU A 224 13.23 -11.60 -19.10
CA GLU A 224 13.14 -13.01 -19.44
C GLU A 224 12.84 -13.80 -18.17
N ILE A 225 11.76 -14.60 -18.20
CA ILE A 225 11.34 -15.44 -17.08
C ILE A 225 11.50 -16.88 -17.49
N THR A 226 12.25 -17.63 -16.68
CA THR A 226 12.50 -19.06 -16.90
C THR A 226 12.31 -19.82 -15.60
N GLN A 227 11.73 -21.02 -15.69
CA GLN A 227 11.54 -21.89 -14.52
C GLN A 227 12.36 -23.18 -14.68
N GLN A 228 12.86 -23.68 -13.57
CA GLN A 228 13.71 -24.88 -13.55
C GLN A 228 13.51 -25.68 -12.26
N VAL A 229 13.45 -27.00 -12.40
CA VAL A 229 13.51 -27.97 -11.29
C VAL A 229 14.79 -28.77 -11.46
N ASP A 230 15.70 -28.69 -10.50
CA ASP A 230 17.08 -29.20 -10.62
C ASP A 230 17.74 -28.68 -11.92
N THR A 231 17.86 -29.52 -12.96
CA THR A 231 18.43 -29.16 -14.28
C THR A 231 17.38 -29.13 -15.39
N ILE A 232 16.13 -29.47 -15.09
CA ILE A 232 15.06 -29.61 -16.07
C ILE A 232 14.29 -28.27 -16.16
N PRO A 233 14.16 -27.68 -17.36
CA PRO A 233 13.31 -26.50 -17.55
C PRO A 233 11.84 -26.89 -17.37
N VAL A 234 11.07 -25.98 -16.75
CA VAL A 234 9.63 -26.09 -16.58
C VAL A 234 8.96 -25.06 -17.49
N GLY A 235 8.19 -25.54 -18.48
CA GLY A 235 7.55 -24.68 -19.47
C GLY A 235 8.53 -23.98 -20.42
N GLU A 236 8.02 -23.02 -21.17
CA GLU A 236 8.78 -22.20 -22.10
C GLU A 236 9.25 -20.89 -21.46
N MET A 237 10.32 -20.31 -22.00
CA MET A 237 10.79 -18.98 -21.60
C MET A 237 9.76 -17.92 -22.01
N SER A 238 9.32 -17.15 -21.04
CA SER A 238 8.43 -16.01 -21.25
C SER A 238 9.22 -14.71 -21.22
N THR A 239 8.86 -13.78 -22.10
CA THR A 239 9.52 -12.47 -22.20
C THR A 239 8.48 -11.36 -22.06
N TYR A 240 8.71 -10.45 -21.12
CA TYR A 240 7.81 -9.33 -20.83
C TYR A 240 8.55 -7.99 -20.93
N PRO A 241 7.90 -6.95 -21.46
CA PRO A 241 8.42 -5.60 -21.33
C PRO A 241 8.41 -5.17 -19.84
N GLU A 242 9.29 -4.22 -19.48
CA GLU A 242 9.49 -3.80 -18.09
C GLU A 242 8.18 -3.44 -17.35
N HIS A 243 7.27 -2.76 -18.03
CA HIS A 243 5.99 -2.30 -17.47
C HIS A 243 4.92 -3.39 -17.34
N LEU A 244 5.10 -4.57 -17.96
CA LEU A 244 4.20 -5.72 -17.88
C LEU A 244 4.82 -6.93 -17.16
N CYS A 245 5.97 -6.77 -16.56
CA CYS A 245 6.58 -7.86 -15.81
C CYS A 245 5.67 -8.27 -14.64
N PRO A 246 5.19 -9.54 -14.58
CA PRO A 246 4.30 -9.99 -13.53
C PRO A 246 4.98 -10.09 -12.16
N TRP A 247 6.31 -10.06 -12.14
CA TRP A 247 7.13 -10.09 -10.93
C TRP A 247 7.61 -8.70 -10.55
N GLN A 248 7.33 -8.28 -9.32
CA GLN A 248 7.78 -7.03 -8.75
C GLN A 248 8.58 -7.31 -7.48
N PHE A 249 9.66 -6.56 -7.28
CA PHE A 249 10.56 -6.70 -6.13
C PHE A 249 10.69 -5.35 -5.42
N PRO A 250 9.60 -4.86 -4.79
CA PRO A 250 9.64 -3.61 -4.05
C PRO A 250 10.57 -3.70 -2.84
N THR A 251 11.10 -2.54 -2.45
CA THR A 251 11.91 -2.38 -1.25
C THR A 251 11.35 -1.24 -0.41
N TRP A 252 11.49 -1.32 0.91
CA TRP A 252 11.06 -0.26 1.81
C TRP A 252 11.99 0.96 1.71
N ASN A 253 13.26 0.77 1.99
CA ASN A 253 14.29 1.79 1.86
C ASN A 253 15.56 1.14 1.28
N LEU A 254 15.92 1.51 0.05
CA LEU A 254 17.07 0.95 -0.65
C LEU A 254 18.20 1.99 -0.68
N ILE A 255 19.33 1.62 -0.12
CA ILE A 255 20.55 2.43 -0.18
C ILE A 255 21.27 2.14 -1.50
N ALA A 256 21.78 3.18 -2.15
CA ALA A 256 22.50 3.05 -3.41
C ALA A 256 23.70 2.09 -3.27
N GLY A 257 23.76 1.11 -4.17
CA GLY A 257 24.80 0.08 -4.18
C GLY A 257 24.46 -1.18 -3.37
N GLU A 258 23.38 -1.19 -2.58
CA GLU A 258 22.90 -2.39 -1.90
C GLU A 258 21.94 -3.20 -2.79
N HIS A 259 21.87 -4.49 -2.58
CA HIS A 259 20.95 -5.39 -3.28
C HIS A 259 19.62 -5.53 -2.56
N TYR A 260 19.63 -5.39 -1.23
CA TYR A 260 18.47 -5.55 -0.35
C TYR A 260 18.13 -4.23 0.32
N GLY A 261 16.84 -3.92 0.42
CA GLY A 261 16.34 -2.78 1.17
C GLY A 261 16.33 -3.05 2.68
N ARG A 262 16.22 -1.97 3.45
CA ARG A 262 16.11 -2.01 4.91
C ARG A 262 14.68 -1.74 5.33
N GLY A 263 14.17 -2.53 6.27
CA GLY A 263 12.81 -2.38 6.81
C GLY A 263 12.73 -1.33 7.92
N MET A 264 11.52 -0.88 8.21
CA MET A 264 11.29 0.06 9.30
C MET A 264 11.67 -0.49 10.67
N VAL A 265 11.49 -1.79 10.89
CA VAL A 265 11.89 -2.45 12.15
C VAL A 265 13.40 -2.35 12.38
N GLU A 266 14.22 -2.34 11.32
CA GLU A 266 15.67 -2.14 11.43
C GLU A 266 16.03 -0.79 12.05
N ASP A 267 15.36 0.29 11.64
CA ASP A 267 15.60 1.64 12.15
C ASP A 267 15.29 1.74 13.65
N TYR A 268 14.37 0.93 14.14
CA TYR A 268 13.93 0.90 15.54
C TYR A 268 14.36 -0.37 16.28
N ALA A 269 15.32 -1.13 15.74
CA ALA A 269 15.77 -2.41 16.30
C ALA A 269 16.20 -2.32 17.78
N GLY A 270 16.91 -1.25 18.15
CA GLY A 270 17.29 -1.02 19.54
C GLY A 270 16.10 -0.84 20.50
N GLY A 271 15.00 -0.26 20.02
CA GLY A 271 13.75 -0.13 20.78
C GLY A 271 13.07 -1.49 20.97
N PHE A 272 12.97 -2.30 19.91
CA PHE A 272 12.39 -3.64 19.98
C PHE A 272 13.23 -4.59 20.84
N ALA A 273 14.56 -4.59 20.69
CA ALA A 273 15.44 -5.39 21.53
C ALA A 273 15.24 -5.05 23.01
N ARG A 274 15.29 -3.75 23.36
CA ARG A 274 15.06 -3.31 24.73
C ARG A 274 13.68 -3.70 25.27
N LEU A 275 12.64 -3.63 24.42
CA LEU A 275 11.29 -4.02 24.78
C LEU A 275 11.21 -5.52 25.07
N SER A 276 11.84 -6.37 24.23
CA SER A 276 11.94 -7.81 24.41
C SER A 276 12.63 -8.16 25.73
N ASP A 277 13.85 -7.66 25.96
CA ASP A 277 14.65 -7.92 27.16
C ASP A 277 13.94 -7.49 28.45
N LEU A 278 13.30 -6.31 28.44
CA LEU A 278 12.57 -5.81 29.61
C LEU A 278 11.30 -6.60 29.87
N SER A 279 10.57 -7.03 28.81
CA SER A 279 9.36 -7.83 28.96
C SER A 279 9.66 -9.22 29.50
N GLU A 280 10.71 -9.87 29.01
CA GLU A 280 11.20 -11.14 29.54
C GLU A 280 11.60 -11.01 31.02
N SER A 281 12.48 -10.06 31.31
CA SER A 281 12.94 -9.81 32.68
C SER A 281 11.78 -9.48 33.63
N HIS A 282 10.82 -8.69 33.19
CA HIS A 282 9.62 -8.35 33.95
C HIS A 282 8.76 -9.60 34.24
N ALA A 283 8.54 -10.44 33.23
CA ALA A 283 7.75 -11.65 33.39
C ALA A 283 8.40 -12.64 34.36
N LEU A 284 9.71 -12.87 34.21
CA LEU A 284 10.46 -13.77 35.10
C LEU A 284 10.51 -13.23 36.53
N TYR A 285 10.77 -11.94 36.70
CA TYR A 285 10.81 -11.32 38.02
C TYR A 285 9.43 -11.26 38.69
N ALA A 286 8.37 -11.10 37.92
CA ALA A 286 6.99 -11.15 38.46
C ALA A 286 6.68 -12.54 39.07
N VAL A 287 7.12 -13.62 38.44
CA VAL A 287 7.00 -14.98 38.98
C VAL A 287 7.80 -15.13 40.28
N GLU A 288 9.02 -14.56 40.33
CA GLU A 288 9.87 -14.62 41.54
C GLU A 288 9.28 -13.80 42.71
N VAL A 289 8.73 -12.60 42.45
CA VAL A 289 8.06 -11.77 43.45
C VAL A 289 6.82 -12.45 44.03
N MET A 290 6.08 -13.21 43.22
CA MET A 290 4.90 -13.95 43.70
C MET A 290 5.27 -15.19 44.52
N ARG A 291 6.55 -15.60 44.53
CA ARG A 291 7.02 -16.74 45.32
C ARG A 291 7.20 -16.36 46.77
N VAL A 292 6.27 -16.76 47.60
CA VAL A 292 6.35 -16.64 49.03
C VAL A 292 6.96 -17.90 49.64
N VAL A 293 8.07 -17.77 50.33
CA VAL A 293 8.70 -18.86 51.06
C VAL A 293 8.54 -18.63 52.54
N HIS A 294 7.96 -19.58 53.25
CA HIS A 294 7.83 -19.49 54.70
C HIS A 294 9.08 -20.07 55.35
N LEU A 295 9.77 -19.24 56.13
CA LEU A 295 10.91 -19.63 56.92
C LEU A 295 10.45 -19.98 58.32
N VAL A 296 10.81 -21.17 58.80
CA VAL A 296 10.50 -21.63 60.15
C VAL A 296 11.81 -21.69 60.94
N SER A 297 11.87 -21.04 62.12
CA SER A 297 13.07 -21.01 62.96
C SER A 297 13.36 -22.39 63.55
N ASN A 298 14.62 -22.82 63.43
CA ASN A 298 15.07 -24.08 63.99
C ASN A 298 14.82 -24.13 65.51
N GLY A 299 14.16 -25.19 66.00
CA GLY A 299 13.89 -25.39 67.43
C GLY A 299 12.62 -24.70 67.94
N SER A 300 11.77 -24.16 67.08
CA SER A 300 10.51 -23.45 67.48
C SER A 300 9.39 -24.37 67.94
N GLY A 301 9.54 -25.71 67.83
CA GLY A 301 8.46 -26.63 68.13
C GLY A 301 7.27 -26.60 67.15
N THR A 302 7.42 -25.86 66.04
CA THR A 302 6.47 -25.81 64.93
C THR A 302 6.82 -26.90 63.91
N ASP A 303 5.92 -27.82 63.64
CA ASP A 303 6.11 -28.86 62.65
C ASP A 303 5.84 -28.29 61.24
N VAL A 304 6.81 -28.38 60.35
CA VAL A 304 6.76 -27.87 58.99
C VAL A 304 5.77 -28.65 58.13
N ASP A 305 5.69 -29.95 58.35
CA ASP A 305 4.80 -30.84 57.59
C ASP A 305 3.32 -30.60 57.97
N ASP A 306 3.05 -30.42 59.26
CA ASP A 306 1.71 -30.05 59.75
C ASP A 306 1.27 -28.68 59.19
N LEU A 307 2.20 -27.71 59.14
CA LEU A 307 1.91 -26.37 58.61
C LEU A 307 1.70 -26.38 57.11
N ALA A 308 2.49 -27.17 56.37
CA ALA A 308 2.41 -27.28 54.93
C ALA A 308 1.16 -28.07 54.44
N SER A 309 0.64 -28.98 55.26
CA SER A 309 -0.54 -29.78 54.94
C SER A 309 -1.85 -29.19 55.49
N ALA A 310 -1.78 -28.07 56.20
CA ALA A 310 -2.95 -27.45 56.85
C ALA A 310 -3.91 -26.85 55.81
N GLU A 311 -5.19 -27.24 55.91
CA GLU A 311 -6.27 -26.65 55.10
C GLU A 311 -6.75 -25.31 55.69
N THR A 312 -7.43 -24.51 54.89
CA THR A 312 -8.02 -23.23 55.31
C THR A 312 -8.97 -23.41 56.49
N GLY A 313 -8.66 -22.78 57.65
CA GLY A 313 -9.46 -22.90 58.87
C GLY A 313 -9.03 -24.00 59.83
N GLN A 314 -7.97 -24.76 59.53
CA GLN A 314 -7.42 -25.81 60.39
C GLN A 314 -6.52 -25.21 61.48
N TYR A 315 -6.54 -25.81 62.68
CA TYR A 315 -5.70 -25.40 63.80
C TYR A 315 -4.43 -26.26 63.84
N VAL A 316 -3.28 -25.61 63.71
CA VAL A 316 -1.95 -26.24 63.79
C VAL A 316 -1.25 -25.71 65.03
N ARG A 317 -0.53 -26.61 65.78
CA ARG A 317 0.29 -26.21 66.91
C ARG A 317 1.59 -25.61 66.41
N GLY A 318 1.94 -24.43 66.93
CA GLY A 318 3.21 -23.76 66.57
C GLY A 318 3.34 -22.40 67.22
N ASP A 319 4.52 -21.84 67.08
CA ASP A 319 4.82 -20.46 67.46
C ASP A 319 4.66 -19.56 66.24
N ALA A 320 3.69 -18.65 66.27
CA ALA A 320 3.44 -17.73 65.16
C ALA A 320 4.61 -16.76 64.91
N ALA A 321 5.41 -16.47 65.94
CA ALA A 321 6.58 -15.62 65.83
C ALA A 321 7.78 -16.36 65.13
N ALA A 322 7.76 -17.68 65.13
CA ALA A 322 8.81 -18.51 64.51
C ALA A 322 8.61 -18.73 63.01
N VAL A 323 7.43 -18.38 62.47
CA VAL A 323 7.10 -18.49 61.04
C VAL A 323 7.16 -17.09 60.41
N GLN A 324 8.09 -16.89 59.51
CA GLN A 324 8.21 -15.64 58.77
C GLN A 324 8.00 -15.89 57.28
N ALA A 325 7.10 -15.16 56.67
CA ALA A 325 6.99 -15.12 55.22
C ALA A 325 8.20 -14.34 54.64
N HIS A 326 8.98 -14.99 53.84
CA HIS A 326 10.07 -14.38 53.07
C HIS A 326 9.60 -14.12 51.65
N GLU A 327 9.43 -12.84 51.36
CA GLU A 327 9.13 -12.37 50.00
C GLU A 327 10.45 -12.15 49.26
N SER A 328 10.67 -12.88 48.14
CA SER A 328 11.94 -12.87 47.43
C SER A 328 12.18 -11.62 46.59
N GLY A 329 11.19 -10.73 46.44
CA GLY A 329 11.28 -9.59 45.55
C GLY A 329 10.62 -8.30 46.02
N ASP A 330 10.94 -7.20 45.37
CA ASP A 330 10.38 -5.87 45.57
C ASP A 330 9.40 -5.49 44.48
N ALA A 331 8.11 -5.47 44.78
CA ALA A 331 7.03 -5.11 43.86
C ALA A 331 7.21 -3.70 43.23
N ARG A 332 7.91 -2.76 43.93
CA ARG A 332 8.19 -1.42 43.40
C ARG A 332 9.07 -1.45 42.16
N LYS A 333 9.96 -2.43 42.04
CA LYS A 333 10.83 -2.59 40.89
C LYS A 333 10.04 -3.01 39.65
N LEU A 334 8.98 -3.84 39.83
CA LEU A 334 8.07 -4.21 38.73
C LEU A 334 7.37 -3.00 38.13
N GLU A 335 6.88 -2.10 39.00
CA GLU A 335 6.22 -0.86 38.56
C GLU A 335 7.18 0.04 37.77
N GLN A 336 8.43 0.18 38.22
CA GLN A 336 9.45 0.96 37.53
C GLN A 336 9.76 0.38 36.13
N VAL A 337 9.91 -0.96 36.03
CA VAL A 337 10.17 -1.62 34.76
C VAL A 337 8.96 -1.45 33.83
N GLN A 338 7.73 -1.60 34.35
CA GLN A 338 6.51 -1.40 33.57
C GLN A 338 6.41 0.03 33.01
N ASN A 339 6.80 1.04 33.79
CA ASN A 339 6.84 2.43 33.32
C ASN A 339 7.85 2.61 32.17
N ILE A 340 9.04 1.98 32.25
CA ILE A 340 10.03 2.02 31.17
C ILE A 340 9.50 1.31 29.92
N ILE A 341 8.85 0.15 30.05
CA ILE A 341 8.19 -0.55 28.95
C ILE A 341 7.17 0.37 28.28
N ASN A 342 6.34 1.05 29.06
CA ASN A 342 5.35 1.99 28.54
C ASN A 342 5.98 3.18 27.80
N GLU A 343 7.10 3.73 28.28
CA GLU A 343 7.84 4.78 27.57
C GLU A 343 8.40 4.31 26.22
N VAL A 344 8.97 3.11 26.19
CA VAL A 344 9.47 2.51 24.94
C VAL A 344 8.32 2.28 23.97
N PHE A 345 7.21 1.73 24.47
CA PHE A 345 5.98 1.55 23.68
C PHE A 345 5.49 2.86 23.08
N GLN A 346 5.36 3.93 23.85
CA GLN A 346 4.88 5.22 23.37
C GLN A 346 5.78 5.81 22.27
N ARG A 347 7.10 5.62 22.34
CA ARG A 347 8.02 6.05 21.28
C ARG A 347 7.83 5.23 20.00
N LEU A 348 7.76 3.90 20.13
CA LEU A 348 7.52 3.01 18.98
C LEU A 348 6.13 3.25 18.39
N ALA A 349 5.10 3.43 19.22
CA ALA A 349 3.73 3.71 18.79
C ALA A 349 3.65 4.97 17.90
N ARG A 350 4.33 6.05 18.28
CA ARG A 350 4.39 7.27 17.47
C ARG A 350 5.09 7.02 16.13
N ALA A 351 6.22 6.30 16.14
CA ALA A 351 6.96 5.98 14.92
C ALA A 351 6.13 5.12 13.95
N PHE A 352 5.39 4.14 14.46
CA PHE A 352 4.52 3.25 13.69
C PHE A 352 3.12 3.83 13.45
N MET A 353 2.92 5.11 13.70
CA MET A 353 1.64 5.82 13.53
C MET A 353 0.47 5.14 14.25
N TYR A 354 0.76 4.44 15.35
CA TYR A 354 -0.25 3.80 16.17
C TYR A 354 -0.96 4.83 17.04
N SER A 355 -2.26 5.01 16.81
CA SER A 355 -3.14 5.81 17.69
C SER A 355 -4.20 4.88 18.27
N ALA A 356 -4.34 4.89 19.59
CA ALA A 356 -5.37 4.09 20.28
C ALA A 356 -6.80 4.53 19.93
N ASN A 357 -6.99 5.73 19.38
CA ASN A 357 -8.28 6.26 18.93
C ASN A 357 -8.51 5.92 17.45
N THR A 358 -8.78 4.67 17.16
CA THR A 358 -9.32 4.25 15.86
C THR A 358 -10.78 4.70 15.78
N ARG A 359 -11.05 5.82 15.07
CA ARG A 359 -12.41 6.15 14.64
C ARG A 359 -12.82 5.15 13.56
N ASP A 360 -14.05 4.67 13.66
CA ASP A 360 -14.63 3.74 12.68
C ASP A 360 -14.46 4.26 11.25
N ALA A 361 -13.81 3.44 10.40
CA ALA A 361 -13.40 3.78 9.04
C ALA A 361 -14.56 3.88 8.02
N GLU A 362 -15.80 3.70 8.44
CA GLU A 362 -16.94 3.60 7.50
C GLU A 362 -17.34 4.91 6.81
N ARG A 363 -16.86 6.08 7.25
CA ARG A 363 -17.19 7.39 6.67
C ARG A 363 -16.01 8.34 6.59
N VAL A 364 -14.85 7.85 6.17
CA VAL A 364 -13.67 8.73 5.99
C VAL A 364 -13.87 9.58 4.75
N THR A 365 -13.84 10.90 4.93
CA THR A 365 -13.93 11.85 3.81
C THR A 365 -12.63 11.84 2.98
N ALA A 366 -12.71 12.29 1.73
CA ALA A 366 -11.52 12.44 0.89
C ALA A 366 -10.46 13.38 1.53
N TYR A 367 -10.90 14.35 2.32
CA TYR A 367 -10.03 15.24 3.08
C TYR A 367 -9.28 14.52 4.21
N GLU A 368 -9.96 13.67 4.98
CA GLU A 368 -9.34 12.91 6.07
C GLU A 368 -8.32 11.90 5.55
N LEU A 369 -8.63 11.20 4.44
CA LEU A 369 -7.68 10.31 3.78
C LEU A 369 -6.41 11.05 3.33
N ARG A 370 -6.59 12.26 2.82
CA ARG A 370 -5.49 13.12 2.43
C ARG A 370 -4.63 13.52 3.65
N GLN A 371 -5.26 13.93 4.73
CA GLN A 371 -4.55 14.29 5.96
C GLN A 371 -3.75 13.10 6.50
N GLN A 372 -4.34 11.90 6.49
CA GLN A 372 -3.66 10.67 6.88
C GLN A 372 -2.50 10.31 5.95
N ALA A 373 -2.64 10.54 4.64
CA ALA A 373 -1.55 10.32 3.69
C ALA A 373 -0.39 11.31 3.90
N LEU A 374 -0.70 12.58 4.22
CA LEU A 374 0.31 13.59 4.60
C LEU A 374 1.03 13.22 5.90
N GLU A 375 0.29 12.75 6.90
CA GLU A 375 0.89 12.25 8.13
C GLU A 375 1.81 11.06 7.87
N ALA A 376 1.38 10.12 7.01
CA ALA A 376 2.18 8.97 6.62
C ALA A 376 3.46 9.38 5.89
N GLU A 377 3.37 10.31 4.94
CA GLU A 377 4.53 10.83 4.21
C GLU A 377 5.53 11.53 5.16
N ASN A 378 5.03 12.39 6.04
CA ASN A 378 5.86 13.08 7.02
C ASN A 378 6.49 12.13 8.05
N ALA A 379 5.75 11.11 8.49
CA ALA A 379 6.24 10.12 9.45
C ALA A 379 7.25 9.13 8.84
N LEU A 380 7.06 8.77 7.57
CA LEU A 380 7.87 7.75 6.87
C LEU A 380 8.98 8.34 5.99
N GLY A 381 9.11 9.67 5.95
CA GLY A 381 10.24 10.33 5.29
C GLY A 381 10.40 10.01 3.81
N GLY A 382 9.32 10.01 3.02
CA GLY A 382 9.36 9.75 1.57
C GLY A 382 9.17 8.28 1.18
N VAL A 383 9.21 7.34 2.13
CA VAL A 383 9.02 5.91 1.85
C VAL A 383 7.63 5.64 1.27
N TYR A 384 6.60 6.34 1.77
CA TYR A 384 5.24 6.19 1.27
C TYR A 384 5.12 6.50 -0.22
N SER A 385 5.71 7.60 -0.69
CA SER A 385 5.77 7.95 -2.11
C SER A 385 6.58 6.94 -2.92
N SER A 386 7.71 6.45 -2.38
CA SER A 386 8.52 5.42 -3.03
C SER A 386 7.75 4.10 -3.19
N LEU A 387 6.99 3.69 -2.18
CA LEU A 387 6.11 2.50 -2.25
C LEU A 387 4.99 2.69 -3.28
N ALA A 388 4.38 3.88 -3.33
CA ALA A 388 3.37 4.20 -4.32
C ALA A 388 3.93 4.04 -5.74
N GLU A 389 5.12 4.56 -6.01
CA GLU A 389 5.76 4.47 -7.32
C GLU A 389 6.22 3.04 -7.65
N SER A 390 6.83 2.33 -6.70
CA SER A 390 7.42 1.00 -6.94
C SER A 390 6.41 -0.14 -7.01
N ILE A 391 5.22 0.01 -6.40
CA ILE A 391 4.20 -1.03 -6.36
C ILE A 391 2.99 -0.64 -7.22
N GLN A 392 2.45 0.57 -7.04
CA GLN A 392 1.19 0.95 -7.68
C GLN A 392 1.34 1.18 -9.18
N VAL A 393 2.42 1.82 -9.64
CA VAL A 393 2.61 2.09 -11.08
C VAL A 393 2.71 0.80 -11.90
N PRO A 394 3.60 -0.17 -11.57
CA PRO A 394 3.64 -1.43 -12.32
C PRO A 394 2.35 -2.22 -12.23
N LEU A 395 1.71 -2.23 -11.04
CA LEU A 395 0.44 -2.93 -10.85
C LEU A 395 -0.69 -2.30 -11.67
N ALA A 396 -0.76 -0.96 -11.75
CA ALA A 396 -1.72 -0.26 -12.59
C ALA A 396 -1.56 -0.61 -14.07
N HIS A 397 -0.32 -0.70 -14.57
CA HIS A 397 -0.06 -1.11 -15.96
C HIS A 397 -0.56 -2.54 -16.24
N ILE A 398 -0.30 -3.48 -15.34
CA ILE A 398 -0.78 -4.87 -15.49
C ILE A 398 -2.31 -4.92 -15.44
N LEU A 399 -2.94 -4.24 -14.48
CA LEU A 399 -4.39 -4.20 -14.34
C LEU A 399 -5.08 -3.55 -15.55
N MET A 400 -4.51 -2.49 -16.12
CA MET A 400 -5.01 -1.90 -17.37
C MET A 400 -4.91 -2.87 -18.54
N TYR A 401 -3.79 -3.57 -18.64
CA TYR A 401 -3.59 -4.58 -19.70
C TYR A 401 -4.58 -5.73 -19.58
N GLU A 402 -4.90 -6.17 -18.37
CA GLU A 402 -5.90 -7.23 -18.11
C GLU A 402 -7.32 -6.85 -18.58
N VAL A 403 -7.69 -5.56 -18.50
CA VAL A 403 -9.01 -5.08 -18.91
C VAL A 403 -9.02 -4.67 -20.38
N LYS A 404 -8.06 -3.84 -20.81
CA LYS A 404 -8.01 -3.29 -22.15
C LYS A 404 -6.58 -3.03 -22.63
N PRO A 405 -5.95 -3.98 -23.33
CA PRO A 405 -4.55 -3.87 -23.78
C PRO A 405 -4.26 -2.61 -24.62
N SER A 406 -5.20 -2.18 -25.47
CA SER A 406 -5.02 -1.01 -26.34
C SER A 406 -4.84 0.33 -25.56
N THR A 407 -5.41 0.43 -24.36
CA THR A 407 -5.23 1.62 -23.52
C THR A 407 -3.81 1.72 -22.99
N LEU A 408 -3.20 0.58 -22.66
CA LEU A 408 -1.82 0.54 -22.19
C LEU A 408 -0.85 0.96 -23.31
N GLU A 409 -1.09 0.60 -24.56
CA GLU A 409 -0.28 1.07 -25.69
C GLU A 409 -0.28 2.60 -25.76
N SER A 410 -1.44 3.25 -25.59
CA SER A 410 -1.55 4.70 -25.56
C SER A 410 -0.82 5.34 -24.38
N VAL A 411 -0.74 4.66 -23.23
CA VAL A 411 0.06 5.11 -22.08
C VAL A 411 1.56 5.03 -22.37
N ILE A 412 2.00 3.95 -23.01
CA ILE A 412 3.42 3.74 -23.36
C ILE A 412 3.89 4.74 -24.41
N THR A 413 3.06 5.07 -25.40
CA THR A 413 3.35 6.09 -26.43
C THR A 413 3.35 7.52 -25.89
N ARG A 414 3.08 7.71 -24.59
CA ARG A 414 2.93 8.99 -23.89
C ARG A 414 1.74 9.84 -24.36
N ASP A 415 0.78 9.23 -25.04
CA ASP A 415 -0.48 9.89 -25.38
C ASP A 415 -1.42 9.98 -24.15
N MET A 416 -1.19 9.10 -23.18
CA MET A 416 -1.84 9.11 -21.86
C MET A 416 -0.79 8.97 -20.76
N LYS A 417 -1.08 9.52 -19.58
CA LYS A 417 -0.24 9.41 -18.39
C LYS A 417 -1.01 8.72 -17.28
N VAL A 418 -0.36 7.78 -16.60
CA VAL A 418 -0.89 7.17 -15.37
C VAL A 418 -0.42 8.01 -14.20
N ASP A 419 -1.37 8.61 -13.51
CA ASP A 419 -1.11 9.32 -12.27
C ASP A 419 -1.63 8.51 -11.09
N ILE A 420 -0.73 8.28 -10.14
CA ILE A 420 -1.08 7.60 -8.90
C ILE A 420 -1.89 8.54 -8.01
N MET A 421 -3.04 8.07 -7.55
CA MET A 421 -3.94 8.82 -6.66
C MET A 421 -3.52 8.74 -5.19
N ALA A 422 -2.34 8.17 -4.91
CA ALA A 422 -1.73 8.08 -3.59
C ALA A 422 -0.39 8.86 -3.57
N GLY A 423 0.02 9.31 -2.38
CA GLY A 423 1.26 10.06 -2.20
C GLY A 423 1.17 11.56 -2.52
N ILE A 424 2.32 12.22 -2.61
CA ILE A 424 2.46 13.66 -2.85
C ILE A 424 1.75 14.12 -4.13
N PRO A 425 1.80 13.41 -5.28
CA PRO A 425 1.10 13.85 -6.49
C PRO A 425 -0.42 13.93 -6.34
N ALA A 426 -1.03 13.00 -5.58
CA ALA A 426 -2.45 13.05 -5.28
C ALA A 426 -2.84 14.24 -4.38
N LEU A 427 -1.89 14.67 -3.53
CA LEU A 427 -2.07 15.82 -2.66
C LEU A 427 -2.10 17.13 -3.46
N GLY A 428 -1.32 17.25 -4.53
CA GLY A 428 -1.32 18.41 -5.40
C GLY A 428 -2.70 18.67 -6.01
N ARG A 429 -3.31 17.68 -6.62
CA ARG A 429 -4.60 17.84 -7.33
C ARG A 429 -5.82 18.04 -6.45
N ALA A 430 -5.88 17.40 -5.28
CA ALA A 430 -6.95 17.70 -4.32
C ALA A 430 -6.78 19.11 -3.73
N SER A 431 -5.53 19.64 -3.72
CA SER A 431 -5.24 21.04 -3.48
C SER A 431 -5.85 21.93 -4.56
N ASP A 432 -5.84 21.53 -5.82
CA ASP A 432 -6.34 22.34 -6.93
C ASP A 432 -7.84 22.60 -6.81
N VAL A 433 -8.63 21.57 -6.45
CA VAL A 433 -10.07 21.74 -6.21
C VAL A 433 -10.31 22.60 -4.97
N GLN A 434 -9.55 22.41 -3.90
CA GLN A 434 -9.69 23.24 -2.70
C GLN A 434 -9.18 24.65 -2.91
N ASN A 435 -8.08 24.80 -3.65
CA ASN A 435 -7.58 26.10 -4.10
C ASN A 435 -8.60 26.80 -4.99
N LEU A 436 -9.26 26.05 -5.89
CA LEU A 436 -10.36 26.58 -6.71
C LEU A 436 -11.53 27.04 -5.83
N VAL A 437 -11.98 26.21 -4.87
CA VAL A 437 -13.07 26.60 -3.95
C VAL A 437 -12.70 27.85 -3.15
N MET A 438 -11.47 27.90 -2.61
CA MET A 438 -10.99 29.07 -1.88
C MET A 438 -10.83 30.29 -2.79
N ALA A 439 -10.31 30.11 -4.01
CA ALA A 439 -10.19 31.18 -4.99
C ALA A 439 -11.58 31.75 -5.38
N VAL A 440 -12.58 30.88 -5.57
CA VAL A 440 -13.96 31.29 -5.83
C VAL A 440 -14.57 32.02 -4.63
N GLN A 441 -14.32 31.57 -3.39
CA GLN A 441 -14.77 32.25 -2.18
C GLN A 441 -14.09 33.61 -2.01
N GLU A 442 -12.79 33.71 -2.26
CA GLU A 442 -12.06 34.98 -2.24
C GLU A 442 -12.58 35.93 -3.35
N ALA A 443 -12.76 35.42 -4.56
CA ALA A 443 -13.34 36.18 -5.65
C ALA A 443 -14.73 36.68 -5.31
N ALA A 444 -15.60 35.85 -4.72
CA ALA A 444 -16.94 36.24 -4.28
C ALA A 444 -16.93 37.32 -3.20
N THR A 445 -15.85 37.42 -2.41
CA THR A 445 -15.73 38.48 -1.38
C THR A 445 -15.14 39.77 -1.95
N VAL A 446 -14.22 39.68 -2.92
CA VAL A 446 -13.43 40.79 -3.44
C VAL A 446 -14.11 41.44 -4.68
N VAL A 447 -14.74 40.65 -5.54
CA VAL A 447 -15.35 41.14 -6.81
C VAL A 447 -16.51 42.10 -6.62
N PRO A 448 -17.48 41.89 -5.68
CA PRO A 448 -18.59 42.82 -5.51
C PRO A 448 -18.17 44.26 -5.14
N PRO A 449 -17.26 44.48 -4.16
CA PRO A 449 -16.80 45.84 -3.86
C PRO A 449 -15.94 46.44 -4.99
N LEU A 450 -15.19 45.62 -5.75
CA LEU A 450 -14.44 46.08 -6.92
C LEU A 450 -15.38 46.48 -8.08
N ALA A 451 -16.51 45.81 -8.26
CA ALA A 451 -17.50 46.19 -9.26
C ALA A 451 -18.12 47.57 -8.96
N GLN A 452 -18.28 47.91 -7.69
CA GLN A 452 -18.68 49.26 -7.27
C GLN A 452 -17.59 50.31 -7.55
N LEU A 453 -16.32 49.98 -7.29
CA LEU A 453 -15.17 50.82 -7.61
C LEU A 453 -14.97 51.02 -9.11
N GLN A 454 -15.26 50.01 -9.94
CA GLN A 454 -15.18 50.12 -11.40
C GLN A 454 -16.21 51.08 -11.97
N GLN A 455 -17.36 51.24 -11.31
CA GLN A 455 -18.33 52.27 -11.69
C GLN A 455 -17.84 53.70 -11.41
N LEU A 456 -16.96 53.86 -10.42
CA LEU A 456 -16.34 55.12 -10.04
C LEU A 456 -15.05 55.41 -10.82
N ASP A 457 -14.24 54.40 -11.09
CA ASP A 457 -13.01 54.48 -11.89
C ASP A 457 -12.97 53.33 -12.93
N PRO A 458 -13.20 53.63 -14.22
CA PRO A 458 -13.21 52.64 -15.31
C PRO A 458 -11.85 51.95 -15.54
N ARG A 459 -10.76 52.40 -14.90
CA ARG A 459 -9.43 51.78 -15.01
C ARG A 459 -9.28 50.51 -14.21
N VAL A 460 -10.23 50.21 -13.31
CA VAL A 460 -10.22 48.97 -12.53
C VAL A 460 -10.64 47.79 -13.42
N ASP A 461 -9.72 46.87 -13.64
CA ASP A 461 -9.96 45.68 -14.46
C ASP A 461 -10.23 44.47 -13.52
N ILE A 462 -11.52 44.16 -13.38
CA ILE A 462 -11.98 43.04 -12.52
C ILE A 462 -11.40 41.71 -13.00
N LYS A 463 -11.29 41.54 -14.34
CA LYS A 463 -10.74 40.28 -14.91
C LYS A 463 -9.31 40.05 -14.45
N LYS A 464 -8.46 41.06 -14.49
CA LYS A 464 -7.08 40.96 -14.01
C LYS A 464 -7.00 40.64 -12.52
N VAL A 465 -7.89 41.18 -11.71
CA VAL A 465 -7.93 40.88 -10.26
C VAL A 465 -8.40 39.45 -10.04
N MET A 466 -9.39 38.97 -10.78
CA MET A 466 -9.79 37.56 -10.75
C MET A 466 -8.63 36.64 -11.17
N ASP A 467 -7.97 36.94 -12.28
CA ASP A 467 -6.82 36.17 -12.78
C ASP A 467 -5.68 36.15 -11.74
N MET A 468 -5.45 37.26 -11.03
CA MET A 468 -4.47 37.31 -9.93
C MET A 468 -4.86 36.44 -8.73
N ILE A 469 -6.14 36.41 -8.35
CA ILE A 469 -6.64 35.57 -7.23
C ILE A 469 -6.47 34.08 -7.60
N PHE A 470 -6.88 33.69 -8.80
CA PHE A 470 -6.77 32.32 -9.28
C PHE A 470 -5.31 31.89 -9.46
N ALA A 471 -4.47 32.72 -10.07
CA ALA A 471 -3.05 32.47 -10.24
C ALA A 471 -2.31 32.39 -8.90
N GLY A 472 -2.67 33.23 -7.91
CA GLY A 472 -2.12 33.20 -6.56
C GLY A 472 -2.41 31.90 -5.81
N ARG A 473 -3.44 31.17 -6.23
CA ARG A 473 -3.82 29.84 -5.72
C ARG A 473 -3.37 28.69 -6.63
N SER A 474 -2.54 28.96 -7.64
CA SER A 474 -2.09 27.97 -8.64
C SER A 474 -3.26 27.26 -9.36
N VAL A 475 -4.37 27.97 -9.57
CA VAL A 475 -5.50 27.48 -10.35
C VAL A 475 -5.32 27.90 -11.79
N ASP A 476 -5.42 26.94 -12.71
CA ASP A 476 -5.36 27.21 -14.14
C ASP A 476 -6.63 27.94 -14.60
N VAL A 477 -6.45 29.21 -14.93
CA VAL A 477 -7.54 30.12 -15.29
C VAL A 477 -8.11 29.79 -16.67
N GLU A 478 -7.25 29.34 -17.61
CA GLU A 478 -7.67 29.02 -18.98
C GLU A 478 -8.66 27.82 -19.01
N ALA A 479 -8.46 26.85 -18.09
CA ALA A 479 -9.36 25.70 -17.99
C ALA A 479 -10.78 26.05 -17.46
N LEU A 480 -10.96 27.24 -16.85
CA LEU A 480 -12.23 27.68 -16.26
C LEU A 480 -13.06 28.54 -17.22
N TYR A 481 -12.43 29.19 -18.17
CA TYR A 481 -13.14 30.04 -19.12
C TYR A 481 -13.66 29.21 -20.31
N LYS A 482 -14.88 29.54 -20.76
CA LYS A 482 -15.42 29.00 -22.00
C LYS A 482 -14.61 29.54 -23.17
N ASP A 483 -14.37 28.71 -24.17
CA ASP A 483 -13.76 29.15 -25.43
C ASP A 483 -14.55 30.30 -26.05
N GLN A 484 -13.82 31.27 -26.64
CA GLN A 484 -14.41 32.45 -27.25
C GLN A 484 -15.45 32.06 -28.31
N GLU A 485 -15.21 30.98 -29.05
CA GLU A 485 -16.19 30.50 -30.04
C GLU A 485 -17.52 30.02 -29.43
N VAL A 486 -17.48 29.47 -28.20
CA VAL A 486 -18.67 29.03 -27.48
C VAL A 486 -19.46 30.25 -26.98
N LEU A 487 -18.76 31.27 -26.47
CA LEU A 487 -19.34 32.52 -26.04
C LEU A 487 -20.00 33.27 -27.20
N ASP A 488 -19.34 33.30 -28.37
CA ASP A 488 -19.88 33.93 -29.56
C ASP A 488 -21.12 33.21 -30.09
N LYS A 489 -21.18 31.90 -30.02
CA LYS A 489 -22.35 31.08 -30.36
C LYS A 489 -23.50 31.30 -29.36
N GLU A 490 -23.22 31.34 -28.06
CA GLU A 490 -24.23 31.63 -27.02
C GLU A 490 -24.75 33.04 -27.16
N ALA A 491 -23.89 34.02 -27.46
CA ALA A 491 -24.32 35.41 -27.72
C ALA A 491 -25.17 35.53 -28.98
N ALA A 492 -24.84 34.83 -30.05
CA ALA A 492 -25.65 34.80 -31.28
C ALA A 492 -27.02 34.15 -31.06
N LEU A 493 -27.09 33.06 -30.29
CA LEU A 493 -28.33 32.41 -29.90
C LEU A 493 -29.20 33.28 -28.99
N ALA A 494 -28.57 33.99 -28.04
CA ALA A 494 -29.28 34.94 -27.17
C ALA A 494 -29.86 36.13 -27.96
N GLN A 495 -29.11 36.67 -28.94
CA GLN A 495 -29.60 37.72 -29.83
C GLN A 495 -30.75 37.22 -30.71
N GLN A 496 -30.69 36.02 -31.26
CA GLN A 496 -31.79 35.42 -32.01
C GLN A 496 -33.05 35.23 -31.15
N ALA A 497 -32.87 34.76 -29.89
CA ALA A 497 -33.99 34.61 -28.97
C ALA A 497 -34.64 35.95 -28.59
N GLN A 498 -33.84 37.02 -28.38
CA GLN A 498 -34.34 38.36 -28.13
C GLN A 498 -35.06 38.95 -29.36
N GLN A 499 -34.53 38.75 -30.55
CA GLN A 499 -35.19 39.17 -31.79
C GLN A 499 -36.49 38.40 -32.03
N GLY A 500 -36.53 37.09 -31.72
CA GLY A 500 -37.76 36.31 -31.77
C GLY A 500 -38.83 36.77 -30.78
N GLN A 501 -38.44 37.11 -29.56
CA GLN A 501 -39.36 37.68 -28.56
C GLN A 501 -39.84 39.07 -28.95
N ALA A 502 -38.97 39.92 -29.48
CA ALA A 502 -39.36 41.23 -29.96
C ALA A 502 -40.33 41.19 -31.17
N GLN A 503 -40.13 40.25 -32.10
CA GLN A 503 -41.05 40.01 -33.21
C GLN A 503 -42.40 39.46 -32.74
N MET A 504 -42.40 38.57 -31.75
CA MET A 504 -43.62 38.01 -31.18
C MET A 504 -44.39 39.04 -30.40
N SER A 505 -43.73 39.91 -29.63
CA SER A 505 -44.40 41.03 -28.94
C SER A 505 -44.98 42.05 -29.94
N ALA A 506 -44.25 42.39 -31.00
CA ALA A 506 -44.75 43.28 -32.07
C ALA A 506 -45.95 42.68 -32.83
N ALA A 507 -45.96 41.36 -33.06
CA ALA A 507 -47.10 40.67 -33.69
C ALA A 507 -48.31 40.61 -32.77
N VAL A 508 -48.14 40.48 -31.46
CA VAL A 508 -49.21 40.50 -30.47
C VAL A 508 -49.77 41.91 -30.36
N ASP A 509 -48.91 42.93 -30.36
CA ASP A 509 -49.36 44.35 -30.36
C ASP A 509 -50.10 44.72 -31.65
N ALA A 510 -49.64 44.25 -32.81
CA ALA A 510 -50.36 44.46 -34.09
C ALA A 510 -51.73 43.73 -34.14
N ALA A 511 -51.80 42.51 -33.56
CA ALA A 511 -53.05 41.76 -33.46
C ALA A 511 -54.07 42.48 -32.53
N SER A 512 -53.58 43.01 -31.40
CA SER A 512 -54.46 43.79 -30.48
C SER A 512 -54.95 45.13 -31.08
N GLN A 513 -54.11 45.77 -31.90
CA GLN A 513 -54.52 46.96 -32.64
C GLN A 513 -55.58 46.67 -33.75
N LEU A 514 -55.46 45.54 -34.44
CA LEU A 514 -56.40 45.04 -35.39
C LEU A 514 -57.74 44.66 -34.74
N GLU A 515 -57.75 44.11 -33.56
CA GLU A 515 -58.95 43.82 -32.77
C GLU A 515 -59.66 45.10 -32.33
N GLN A 516 -58.91 46.14 -31.91
CA GLN A 516 -59.46 47.46 -31.56
C GLN A 516 -60.06 48.19 -32.78
N LEU A 517 -59.45 48.09 -33.96
CA LEU A 517 -59.97 48.62 -35.19
C LEU A 517 -61.27 47.91 -35.64
N ASN A 518 -61.32 46.59 -35.46
CA ASN A 518 -62.54 45.82 -35.79
C ASN A 518 -63.70 46.11 -34.83
N THR A 519 -63.44 46.44 -33.58
CA THR A 519 -64.50 46.84 -32.64
C THR A 519 -65.01 48.27 -32.91
N LEU A 520 -64.23 49.19 -33.54
CA LEU A 520 -64.61 50.53 -33.93
C LEU A 520 -65.38 50.57 -35.26
N THR A 521 -65.32 49.52 -36.08
CA THR A 521 -66.08 49.49 -37.37
C THR A 521 -67.41 48.75 -37.27
N GLN A 522 -67.77 48.18 -36.11
CA GLN A 522 -69.06 47.51 -35.87
C GLN A 522 -69.97 48.28 -34.90
N GLY A 523 -69.66 49.57 -34.56
CA GLY A 523 -70.48 50.46 -33.75
C GLY A 523 -71.29 51.50 -34.57
#